data_0a1d16830b18510e14678a989b1fbc3f
#
_entry.id   0a1d16830b18510e14678a989b1fbc3f
#
_cell.length_a   1.000
_cell.length_b   1.000
_cell.length_c   1.000
_cell.angle_alpha   90.00
_cell.angle_beta   90.00
_cell.angle_gamma   90.00
#
_symmetry.space_group_name_H-M   'P 1'
#
loop_
_entity.id
_entity.type
_entity.pdbx_description
1 polymer ?
#
loop_
_entity_poly.entity_id
_entity_poly.type
_entity_poly.pdbx_seq_one_letter_code
_entity_poly.pdbx_strand_id
1 'polypeptide(L)'
;LVIAATASQGLVPEPGDILVVAQKVVSKEEDRLVALAAVSPSTAAVKLAEETGKDARLVELILSESTAIVRSRPGLIIAEHRCGHVLANAGIDASNIAQDDGEQVLLWPEDPDVSATDLHQRYTKAYGFRVPVIINDSMGRAWRLGTTGHAIGVAGLDPLWNQVGEHDLYGNELRVTEPATADGLAAAAALVQGEAAEGRP
;
A
#
# COMPACT_ATOMS: atom_id res chain seq x y z
N LEU A 1 -18.27 -0.08 1.25
CA LEU A 1 -17.95 -0.59 2.58
C LEU A 1 -17.38 0.51 3.48
N VAL A 2 -16.28 1.20 3.10
CA VAL A 2 -15.54 2.17 3.94
C VAL A 2 -16.45 3.32 4.44
N ILE A 3 -17.24 3.98 3.56
CA ILE A 3 -18.19 5.05 3.95
C ILE A 3 -19.20 4.56 5.00
N ALA A 4 -19.73 3.36 4.83
CA ALA A 4 -20.68 2.80 5.79
C ALA A 4 -20.00 2.48 7.13
N ALA A 5 -18.74 2.02 7.11
CA ALA A 5 -17.98 1.73 8.31
C ALA A 5 -17.64 3.00 9.10
N THR A 6 -17.18 4.07 8.45
CA THR A 6 -16.92 5.37 9.10
C THR A 6 -18.21 5.96 9.69
N ALA A 7 -19.30 5.95 8.93
CA ALA A 7 -20.59 6.45 9.40
C ALA A 7 -21.12 5.66 10.61
N SER A 8 -20.97 4.34 10.63
CA SER A 8 -21.42 3.49 11.75
C SER A 8 -20.65 3.73 13.04
N GLN A 9 -19.42 4.25 12.95
CA GLN A 9 -18.59 4.64 14.08
C GLN A 9 -18.78 6.11 14.51
N GLY A 10 -19.70 6.82 13.85
CA GLY A 10 -19.93 8.23 14.10
C GLY A 10 -18.80 9.15 13.59
N LEU A 11 -17.93 8.62 12.75
CA LEU A 11 -16.86 9.39 12.12
C LEU A 11 -17.42 10.09 10.87
N VAL A 12 -17.68 11.38 11.01
CA VAL A 12 -18.14 12.23 9.90
C VAL A 12 -16.96 13.12 9.52
N PRO A 13 -16.45 13.02 8.29
CA PRO A 13 -15.38 13.89 7.83
C PRO A 13 -15.78 15.36 7.87
N GLU A 14 -14.81 16.23 8.14
CA GLU A 14 -14.94 17.68 8.08
C GLU A 14 -14.08 18.23 6.93
N PRO A 15 -14.37 19.45 6.41
CA PRO A 15 -13.52 20.08 5.42
C PRO A 15 -12.08 20.26 5.92
N GLY A 16 -11.12 19.69 5.20
CA GLY A 16 -9.71 19.66 5.58
C GLY A 16 -9.22 18.31 6.07
N ASP A 17 -10.12 17.37 6.37
CA ASP A 17 -9.75 16.01 6.71
C ASP A 17 -9.22 15.24 5.50
N ILE A 18 -8.34 14.30 5.78
CA ILE A 18 -7.78 13.35 4.81
C ILE A 18 -8.10 11.95 5.29
N LEU A 19 -8.71 11.15 4.42
CA LEU A 19 -8.96 9.75 4.68
C LEU A 19 -7.72 8.93 4.35
N VAL A 20 -7.16 8.22 5.34
CA VAL A 20 -6.08 7.25 5.13
C VAL A 20 -6.64 5.86 5.40
N VAL A 21 -6.61 5.01 4.38
CA VAL A 21 -7.19 3.65 4.41
C VAL A 21 -6.08 2.61 4.27
N ALA A 22 -6.11 1.59 5.12
CA ALA A 22 -5.19 0.47 5.00
C ALA A 22 -5.43 -0.30 3.69
N GLN A 23 -4.35 -0.63 3.00
CA GLN A 23 -4.35 -1.37 1.73
C GLN A 23 -5.23 -2.63 1.78
N LYS A 24 -5.16 -3.40 2.88
CA LYS A 24 -5.91 -4.65 3.03
C LYS A 24 -7.43 -4.49 2.91
N VAL A 25 -7.98 -3.35 3.33
CA VAL A 25 -9.41 -3.06 3.21
C VAL A 25 -9.79 -2.92 1.74
N VAL A 26 -8.99 -2.18 0.99
CA VAL A 26 -9.21 -1.95 -0.45
C VAL A 26 -9.03 -3.24 -1.23
N SER A 27 -7.93 -3.95 -1.00
CA SER A 27 -7.65 -5.23 -1.67
C SER A 27 -8.75 -6.28 -1.44
N LYS A 28 -9.31 -6.35 -0.23
CA LYS A 28 -10.43 -7.25 0.06
C LYS A 28 -11.73 -6.83 -0.65
N GLU A 29 -11.98 -5.54 -0.75
CA GLU A 29 -13.14 -4.99 -1.48
C GLU A 29 -13.03 -5.28 -2.99
N GLU A 30 -11.81 -5.33 -3.52
CA GLU A 30 -11.50 -5.60 -4.94
C GLU A 30 -11.29 -7.09 -5.23
N ASP A 31 -11.59 -7.96 -4.26
CA ASP A 31 -11.48 -9.43 -4.41
C ASP A 31 -10.05 -9.89 -4.81
N ARG A 32 -9.02 -9.20 -4.26
CA ARG A 32 -7.60 -9.51 -4.52
C ARG A 32 -7.07 -10.66 -3.66
N LEU A 33 -7.94 -11.45 -3.04
CA LEU A 33 -7.58 -12.63 -2.26
C LEU A 33 -7.33 -13.82 -3.18
N VAL A 34 -6.19 -14.48 -3.02
CA VAL A 34 -5.80 -15.63 -3.86
C VAL A 34 -5.53 -16.86 -3.01
N ALA A 35 -6.24 -17.97 -3.30
CA ALA A 35 -5.96 -19.27 -2.72
C ALA A 35 -4.70 -19.87 -3.37
N LEU A 36 -3.67 -20.18 -2.59
CA LEU A 36 -2.43 -20.76 -3.13
C LEU A 36 -2.66 -22.11 -3.82
N ALA A 37 -3.68 -22.85 -3.42
CA ALA A 37 -4.06 -24.12 -4.07
C ALA A 37 -4.47 -23.95 -5.55
N ALA A 38 -4.91 -22.76 -5.96
CA ALA A 38 -5.28 -22.45 -7.35
C ALA A 38 -4.09 -22.02 -8.22
N VAL A 39 -2.91 -21.80 -7.62
CA VAL A 39 -1.74 -21.30 -8.32
C VAL A 39 -0.87 -22.44 -8.85
N SER A 40 -0.57 -22.39 -10.14
CA SER A 40 0.36 -23.32 -10.80
C SER A 40 1.71 -22.64 -11.05
N PRO A 41 2.77 -23.00 -10.30
CA PRO A 41 4.06 -22.34 -10.46
C PRO A 41 4.71 -22.58 -11.82
N SER A 42 5.26 -21.52 -12.41
CA SER A 42 6.13 -21.60 -13.58
C SER A 42 7.51 -22.17 -13.23
N THR A 43 8.27 -22.57 -14.25
CA THR A 43 9.67 -23.01 -14.06
C THR A 43 10.53 -21.91 -13.41
N ALA A 44 10.27 -20.64 -13.71
CA ALA A 44 10.97 -19.51 -13.11
C ALA A 44 10.64 -19.38 -11.60
N ALA A 45 9.37 -19.54 -11.24
CA ALA A 45 8.94 -19.52 -9.84
C ALA A 45 9.54 -20.66 -9.04
N VAL A 46 9.55 -21.88 -9.59
CA VAL A 46 10.16 -23.05 -8.94
C VAL A 46 11.65 -22.80 -8.65
N LYS A 47 12.39 -22.32 -9.66
CA LYS A 47 13.82 -22.03 -9.49
C LYS A 47 14.08 -20.96 -8.42
N LEU A 48 13.33 -19.85 -8.44
CA LEU A 48 13.49 -18.79 -7.45
C LEU A 48 13.04 -19.23 -6.06
N ALA A 49 12.05 -20.11 -5.98
CA ALA A 49 11.60 -20.74 -4.73
C ALA A 49 12.70 -21.61 -4.11
N GLU A 50 13.40 -22.41 -4.91
CA GLU A 50 14.55 -23.21 -4.45
C GLU A 50 15.67 -22.33 -3.89
N GLU A 51 16.00 -21.22 -4.58
CA GLU A 51 17.03 -20.25 -4.16
C GLU A 51 16.66 -19.53 -2.83
N THR A 52 15.37 -19.27 -2.63
CA THR A 52 14.89 -18.46 -1.51
C THR A 52 14.29 -19.26 -0.36
N GLY A 53 13.99 -20.53 -0.58
CA GLY A 53 13.29 -21.39 0.40
C GLY A 53 11.83 -21.00 0.61
N LYS A 54 11.22 -20.30 -0.33
CA LYS A 54 9.81 -19.89 -0.28
C LYS A 54 8.91 -20.89 -1.03
N ASP A 55 7.61 -20.82 -0.76
CA ASP A 55 6.62 -21.60 -1.53
C ASP A 55 6.61 -21.13 -3.00
N ALA A 56 6.73 -22.06 -3.92
CA ALA A 56 6.76 -21.76 -5.35
C ALA A 56 5.47 -21.09 -5.85
N ARG A 57 4.32 -21.39 -5.25
CA ARG A 57 3.03 -20.75 -5.56
C ARG A 57 3.03 -19.30 -5.17
N LEU A 58 3.57 -18.98 -3.98
CA LEU A 58 3.75 -17.59 -3.55
C LEU A 58 4.73 -16.85 -4.47
N VAL A 59 5.83 -17.51 -4.86
CA VAL A 59 6.82 -16.91 -5.77
C VAL A 59 6.22 -16.64 -7.15
N GLU A 60 5.33 -17.50 -7.64
CA GLU A 60 4.60 -17.22 -8.90
C GLU A 60 3.79 -15.93 -8.82
N LEU A 61 3.06 -15.73 -7.72
CA LEU A 61 2.30 -14.49 -7.51
C LEU A 61 3.22 -13.27 -7.37
N ILE A 62 4.36 -13.41 -6.69
CA ILE A 62 5.37 -12.33 -6.62
C ILE A 62 5.85 -11.95 -8.03
N LEU A 63 6.15 -12.94 -8.87
CA LEU A 63 6.57 -12.69 -10.24
C LEU A 63 5.46 -12.04 -11.08
N SER A 64 4.21 -12.47 -10.92
CA SER A 64 3.08 -11.90 -11.67
C SER A 64 2.75 -10.45 -11.30
N GLU A 65 3.01 -10.04 -10.06
CA GLU A 65 2.78 -8.66 -9.58
C GLU A 65 4.03 -7.76 -9.75
N SER A 66 5.13 -8.28 -10.33
CA SER A 66 6.41 -7.57 -10.41
C SER A 66 6.85 -7.31 -11.85
N THR A 67 7.51 -6.18 -12.06
CA THR A 67 8.26 -5.88 -13.30
C THR A 67 9.67 -6.43 -13.25
N ALA A 68 10.28 -6.52 -12.06
CA ALA A 68 11.62 -7.04 -11.86
C ALA A 68 11.85 -7.61 -10.45
N ILE A 69 12.73 -8.61 -10.34
CA ILE A 69 13.31 -9.03 -9.07
C ILE A 69 14.59 -8.25 -8.85
N VAL A 70 14.56 -7.34 -7.87
CA VAL A 70 15.71 -6.46 -7.56
C VAL A 70 16.78 -7.21 -6.77
N ARG A 71 16.35 -8.06 -5.82
CA ARG A 71 17.25 -8.88 -5.02
C ARG A 71 16.53 -10.10 -4.44
N SER A 72 17.24 -11.24 -4.42
CA SER A 72 16.80 -12.45 -3.71
C SER A 72 17.88 -12.97 -2.78
N ARG A 73 17.49 -13.62 -1.70
CA ARG A 73 18.33 -14.40 -0.79
C ARG A 73 17.42 -15.35 0.01
N PRO A 74 17.97 -16.36 0.72
CA PRO A 74 17.16 -17.20 1.60
C PRO A 74 16.22 -16.41 2.50
N GLY A 75 14.93 -16.70 2.41
CA GLY A 75 13.85 -16.04 3.15
C GLY A 75 13.37 -14.69 2.59
N LEU A 76 14.03 -14.08 1.61
CA LEU A 76 13.72 -12.73 1.14
C LEU A 76 13.72 -12.62 -0.39
N ILE A 77 12.67 -12.01 -0.92
CA ILE A 77 12.60 -11.50 -2.30
C ILE A 77 12.24 -10.02 -2.22
N ILE A 78 13.07 -9.15 -2.80
CA ILE A 78 12.76 -7.74 -3.04
C ILE A 78 12.43 -7.61 -4.51
N ALA A 79 11.25 -7.13 -4.81
CA ALA A 79 10.72 -6.98 -6.16
C ALA A 79 10.29 -5.55 -6.42
N GLU A 80 10.39 -5.13 -7.66
CA GLU A 80 9.74 -3.93 -8.17
C GLU A 80 8.31 -4.30 -8.57
N HIS A 81 7.35 -3.85 -7.80
CA HIS A 81 5.94 -4.04 -8.10
C HIS A 81 5.56 -3.28 -9.37
N ARG A 82 4.58 -3.77 -10.14
CA ARG A 82 4.10 -3.14 -11.39
C ARG A 82 3.63 -1.68 -11.22
N CYS A 83 3.31 -1.25 -9.98
CA CYS A 83 3.04 0.15 -9.63
C CYS A 83 4.30 0.97 -9.31
N GLY A 84 5.52 0.44 -9.54
CA GLY A 84 6.78 1.15 -9.37
C GLY A 84 7.40 1.11 -7.97
N HIS A 85 6.72 0.55 -6.97
CA HIS A 85 7.27 0.40 -5.62
C HIS A 85 8.27 -0.76 -5.53
N VAL A 86 9.38 -0.56 -4.80
CA VAL A 86 10.38 -1.61 -4.56
C VAL A 86 10.28 -2.08 -3.11
N LEU A 87 9.79 -3.31 -2.92
CA LEU A 87 9.51 -3.83 -1.59
C LEU A 87 9.61 -5.37 -1.51
N ALA A 88 9.47 -5.90 -0.30
CA ALA A 88 9.48 -7.35 -0.08
C ALA A 88 8.22 -8.01 -0.65
N ASN A 89 8.41 -9.15 -1.33
CA ASN A 89 7.36 -10.01 -1.87
C ASN A 89 6.34 -9.29 -2.78
N ALA A 90 6.71 -8.18 -3.42
CA ALA A 90 5.79 -7.33 -4.18
C ALA A 90 4.54 -6.90 -3.39
N GLY A 91 4.65 -6.68 -2.08
CA GLY A 91 3.54 -6.29 -1.22
C GLY A 91 2.53 -7.41 -0.91
N ILE A 92 2.77 -8.63 -1.37
CA ILE A 92 1.89 -9.77 -1.08
C ILE A 92 2.01 -10.16 0.38
N ASP A 93 0.88 -10.24 1.07
CA ASP A 93 0.79 -10.52 2.49
C ASP A 93 -0.18 -11.69 2.79
N ALA A 94 0.13 -12.43 3.85
CA ALA A 94 -0.72 -13.49 4.39
C ALA A 94 -1.25 -13.17 5.81
N SER A 95 -0.89 -12.00 6.36
CA SER A 95 -1.34 -11.58 7.70
C SER A 95 -2.76 -10.99 7.67
N ASN A 96 -3.50 -11.15 8.78
CA ASN A 96 -4.87 -10.66 8.93
C ASN A 96 -5.84 -11.14 7.83
N ILE A 97 -5.64 -12.38 7.37
CA ILE A 97 -6.48 -13.09 6.40
C ILE A 97 -6.98 -14.36 7.08
N ALA A 98 -8.29 -14.61 6.99
CA ALA A 98 -8.85 -15.89 7.42
C ALA A 98 -8.27 -17.01 6.55
N GLN A 99 -7.90 -18.13 7.17
CA GLN A 99 -7.32 -19.28 6.50
C GLN A 99 -8.29 -20.48 6.54
N ASP A 100 -9.58 -20.22 6.73
CA ASP A 100 -10.61 -21.25 6.90
C ASP A 100 -10.76 -22.14 5.65
N ASP A 101 -10.52 -21.57 4.47
CA ASP A 101 -10.60 -22.25 3.17
C ASP A 101 -9.22 -22.70 2.63
N GLY A 102 -8.20 -22.74 3.48
CA GLY A 102 -6.83 -23.10 3.11
C GLY A 102 -5.88 -21.88 3.04
N GLU A 103 -4.66 -22.12 2.57
CA GLU A 103 -3.62 -21.07 2.48
C GLU A 103 -4.00 -20.01 1.45
N GLN A 104 -4.22 -18.79 1.92
CA GLN A 104 -4.57 -17.63 1.11
C GLN A 104 -3.57 -16.50 1.32
N VAL A 105 -3.40 -15.68 0.28
CA VAL A 105 -2.61 -14.45 0.30
C VAL A 105 -3.40 -13.31 -0.32
N LEU A 106 -3.08 -12.09 0.08
CA LEU A 106 -3.71 -10.88 -0.42
C LEU A 106 -2.70 -10.10 -1.27
N LEU A 107 -3.10 -9.82 -2.49
CA LEU A 107 -2.37 -8.95 -3.41
C LEU A 107 -2.76 -7.48 -3.16
N TRP A 108 -1.94 -6.55 -3.63
CA TRP A 108 -2.33 -5.14 -3.67
C TRP A 108 -3.54 -4.90 -4.58
N PRO A 109 -4.24 -3.76 -4.42
CA PRO A 109 -5.22 -3.31 -5.41
C PRO A 109 -4.61 -3.33 -6.81
N GLU A 110 -5.42 -3.57 -7.82
CA GLU A 110 -4.91 -3.66 -9.19
C GLU A 110 -4.26 -2.35 -9.64
N ASP A 111 -4.88 -1.24 -9.31
CA ASP A 111 -4.34 0.12 -9.48
C ASP A 111 -4.72 0.96 -8.26
N PRO A 112 -3.80 1.13 -7.29
CA PRO A 112 -4.11 1.86 -6.05
C PRO A 112 -4.51 3.32 -6.26
N ASP A 113 -4.02 3.99 -7.31
CA ASP A 113 -4.42 5.38 -7.61
C ASP A 113 -5.85 5.46 -8.16
N VAL A 114 -6.24 4.49 -8.98
CA VAL A 114 -7.63 4.36 -9.44
C VAL A 114 -8.55 4.08 -8.27
N SER A 115 -8.17 3.18 -7.37
CA SER A 115 -8.93 2.86 -6.16
C SER A 115 -9.07 4.07 -5.23
N ALA A 116 -7.98 4.83 -5.01
CA ALA A 116 -8.01 6.07 -4.24
C ALA A 116 -8.92 7.13 -4.90
N THR A 117 -8.90 7.22 -6.23
CA THR A 117 -9.75 8.15 -6.99
C THR A 117 -11.24 7.80 -6.85
N ASP A 118 -11.60 6.53 -6.94
CA ASP A 118 -12.98 6.09 -6.75
C ASP A 118 -13.48 6.38 -5.33
N LEU A 119 -12.68 6.07 -4.32
CA LEU A 119 -12.98 6.41 -2.92
C LEU A 119 -13.14 7.92 -2.73
N HIS A 120 -12.22 8.72 -3.25
CA HIS A 120 -12.27 10.18 -3.20
C HIS A 120 -13.58 10.73 -3.80
N GLN A 121 -13.98 10.24 -4.97
CA GLN A 121 -15.21 10.67 -5.63
C GLN A 121 -16.46 10.29 -4.83
N ARG A 122 -16.51 9.07 -4.29
CA ARG A 122 -17.61 8.58 -3.46
C ARG A 122 -17.75 9.38 -2.17
N TYR A 123 -16.64 9.69 -1.48
CA TYR A 123 -16.64 10.52 -0.27
C TYR A 123 -17.06 11.95 -0.57
N THR A 124 -16.49 12.56 -1.60
CA THR A 124 -16.86 13.92 -2.05
C THR A 124 -18.35 14.02 -2.36
N LYS A 125 -18.92 13.02 -3.05
CA LYS A 125 -20.35 12.96 -3.34
C LYS A 125 -21.21 12.76 -2.08
N ALA A 126 -20.76 11.92 -1.14
CA ALA A 126 -21.52 11.61 0.06
C ALA A 126 -21.59 12.78 1.05
N TYR A 127 -20.51 13.54 1.17
CA TYR A 127 -20.39 14.63 2.16
C TYR A 127 -20.52 16.03 1.57
N GLY A 128 -20.49 16.18 0.26
CA GLY A 128 -20.67 17.48 -0.42
C GLY A 128 -19.45 18.40 -0.42
N PHE A 129 -18.28 17.90 0.02
CA PHE A 129 -17.00 18.60 -0.03
C PHE A 129 -15.86 17.62 -0.34
N ARG A 130 -14.72 18.15 -0.76
CA ARG A 130 -13.54 17.35 -1.14
C ARG A 130 -12.94 16.66 0.08
N VAL A 131 -12.84 15.33 0.01
CA VAL A 131 -12.16 14.49 1.00
C VAL A 131 -11.00 13.79 0.29
N PRO A 132 -9.75 14.22 0.46
CA PRO A 132 -8.60 13.52 -0.10
C PRO A 132 -8.47 12.11 0.48
N VAL A 133 -7.92 11.20 -0.31
CA VAL A 133 -7.76 9.78 0.07
C VAL A 133 -6.32 9.35 -0.15
N ILE A 134 -5.77 8.62 0.82
CA ILE A 134 -4.49 7.92 0.73
C ILE A 134 -4.77 6.44 1.02
N ILE A 135 -4.28 5.54 0.15
CA ILE A 135 -4.20 4.12 0.45
C ILE A 135 -2.80 3.85 1.00
N ASN A 136 -2.75 3.29 2.20
CA ASN A 136 -1.53 3.10 2.98
C ASN A 136 -1.16 1.63 3.10
N ASP A 137 0.11 1.30 2.88
CA ASP A 137 0.68 0.01 3.25
C ASP A 137 1.98 0.17 4.03
N SER A 138 2.32 -0.83 4.86
CA SER A 138 3.54 -0.81 5.64
C SER A 138 4.69 -1.46 4.89
N MET A 139 5.77 -0.73 4.70
CA MET A 139 6.96 -1.21 3.98
C MET A 139 8.24 -1.08 4.80
N GLY A 140 9.14 -2.07 4.61
CA GLY A 140 10.52 -1.96 5.04
C GLY A 140 11.28 -0.93 4.18
N ARG A 141 12.34 -0.37 4.76
CA ARG A 141 13.19 0.62 4.09
C ARG A 141 14.62 0.12 4.00
N ALA A 142 15.30 0.48 2.92
CA ALA A 142 16.71 0.19 2.76
C ALA A 142 17.54 0.81 3.92
N TRP A 143 18.49 0.05 4.44
CA TRP A 143 19.41 0.44 5.52
C TRP A 143 18.77 0.90 6.84
N ARG A 144 17.48 0.60 7.06
CA ARG A 144 16.79 0.89 8.31
C ARG A 144 16.03 -0.33 8.82
N LEU A 145 15.94 -0.46 10.13
CA LEU A 145 15.07 -1.44 10.79
C LEU A 145 13.63 -0.90 10.87
N GLY A 146 12.69 -1.83 10.90
CA GLY A 146 11.27 -1.56 11.03
C GLY A 146 10.59 -1.19 9.73
N THR A 147 9.27 -1.25 9.76
CA THR A 147 8.35 -0.81 8.71
C THR A 147 7.85 0.61 9.00
N THR A 148 7.31 1.25 8.00
CA THR A 148 6.57 2.51 8.12
C THR A 148 5.49 2.56 7.06
N GLY A 149 4.42 3.31 7.31
CA GLY A 149 3.39 3.54 6.30
C GLY A 149 3.95 4.28 5.09
N HIS A 150 3.50 3.88 3.92
CA HIS A 150 3.79 4.52 2.64
C HIS A 150 2.49 4.66 1.85
N ALA A 151 2.33 5.78 1.18
CA ALA A 151 1.21 6.01 0.29
C ALA A 151 1.42 5.21 -1.00
N ILE A 152 0.58 4.20 -1.24
CA ILE A 152 0.61 3.40 -2.47
C ILE A 152 -0.40 3.86 -3.51
N GLY A 153 -1.43 4.61 -3.09
CA GLY A 153 -2.42 5.25 -3.94
C GLY A 153 -2.89 6.57 -3.33
N VAL A 154 -3.04 7.61 -4.14
CA VAL A 154 -3.37 8.97 -3.67
C VAL A 154 -4.39 9.61 -4.59
N ALA A 155 -5.40 10.26 -4.01
CA ALA A 155 -6.35 11.09 -4.75
C ALA A 155 -6.80 12.32 -3.96
N GLY A 156 -7.03 13.42 -4.66
CA GLY A 156 -7.55 14.62 -4.04
C GLY A 156 -6.54 15.49 -3.30
N LEU A 157 -5.25 15.15 -3.29
CA LEU A 157 -4.14 15.96 -2.80
C LEU A 157 -2.90 15.76 -3.67
N ASP A 158 -1.96 16.71 -3.60
CA ASP A 158 -0.67 16.55 -4.25
C ASP A 158 0.23 15.67 -3.38
N PRO A 159 0.78 14.56 -3.91
CA PRO A 159 1.62 13.64 -3.12
C PRO A 159 2.96 14.26 -2.72
N LEU A 160 3.43 15.24 -3.47
CA LEU A 160 4.67 15.98 -3.22
C LEU A 160 4.36 17.46 -2.95
N TRP A 161 5.06 18.05 -1.99
CA TRP A 161 5.06 19.49 -1.81
C TRP A 161 6.26 20.09 -2.52
N ASN A 162 6.05 20.53 -3.75
CA ASN A 162 7.11 21.13 -4.54
C ASN A 162 7.45 22.54 -4.02
N GLN A 163 8.62 22.68 -3.43
CA GLN A 163 9.18 23.96 -2.94
C GLN A 163 10.34 24.47 -3.81
N VAL A 164 10.54 23.90 -4.99
CA VAL A 164 11.57 24.38 -5.93
C VAL A 164 11.26 25.82 -6.35
N GLY A 165 12.26 26.72 -6.20
CA GLY A 165 12.10 28.15 -6.45
C GLY A 165 11.66 28.96 -5.24
N GLU A 166 11.24 28.33 -4.13
CA GLU A 166 11.05 29.05 -2.85
C GLU A 166 12.41 29.42 -2.24
N HIS A 167 12.40 30.23 -1.20
CA HIS A 167 13.62 30.69 -0.53
C HIS A 167 13.67 30.21 0.92
N ASP A 168 14.86 29.87 1.38
CA ASP A 168 15.10 29.56 2.79
C ASP A 168 15.09 30.83 3.67
N LEU A 169 15.30 30.67 4.98
CA LEU A 169 15.33 31.78 5.96
C LEU A 169 16.42 32.84 5.67
N TYR A 170 17.41 32.50 4.87
CA TYR A 170 18.54 33.40 4.52
C TYR A 170 18.45 33.91 3.07
N GLY A 171 17.36 33.62 2.37
CA GLY A 171 17.14 34.05 0.99
C GLY A 171 17.78 33.21 -0.08
N ASN A 172 18.27 31.99 0.26
CA ASN A 172 18.81 31.05 -0.73
C ASN A 172 17.67 30.30 -1.40
N GLU A 173 17.71 30.20 -2.73
CA GLU A 173 16.72 29.47 -3.52
C GLU A 173 16.81 27.96 -3.30
N LEU A 174 15.68 27.32 -3.00
CA LEU A 174 15.53 25.87 -2.91
C LEU A 174 15.48 25.27 -4.32
N ARG A 175 16.42 24.35 -4.64
CA ARG A 175 16.59 23.82 -6.00
C ARG A 175 16.03 22.42 -6.21
N VAL A 176 15.85 21.65 -5.10
CA VAL A 176 15.50 20.23 -5.16
C VAL A 176 14.57 19.80 -4.01
N THR A 177 13.96 20.76 -3.31
CA THR A 177 13.17 20.45 -2.10
C THR A 177 11.75 20.07 -2.49
N GLU A 178 11.44 18.79 -2.36
CA GLU A 178 10.12 18.21 -2.64
C GLU A 178 9.75 17.19 -1.55
N PRO A 179 9.24 17.64 -0.37
CA PRO A 179 8.77 16.72 0.67
C PRO A 179 7.66 15.78 0.16
N ALA A 180 7.79 14.47 0.47
CA ALA A 180 6.79 13.47 0.17
C ALA A 180 5.63 13.57 1.18
N THR A 181 4.68 14.46 0.92
CA THR A 181 3.57 14.78 1.82
C THR A 181 2.68 13.56 2.05
N ALA A 182 2.33 12.84 0.99
CA ALA A 182 1.48 11.65 1.09
C ALA A 182 2.13 10.56 1.95
N ASP A 183 3.44 10.29 1.77
CA ASP A 183 4.17 9.33 2.61
C ASP A 183 4.26 9.78 4.06
N GLY A 184 4.47 11.07 4.29
CA GLY A 184 4.47 11.64 5.64
C GLY A 184 3.14 11.43 6.37
N LEU A 185 2.03 11.64 5.68
CA LEU A 185 0.67 11.40 6.20
C LEU A 185 0.39 9.90 6.40
N ALA A 186 0.78 9.05 5.45
CA ALA A 186 0.67 7.60 5.55
C ALA A 186 1.44 7.06 6.75
N ALA A 187 2.69 7.52 6.95
CA ALA A 187 3.51 7.14 8.09
C ALA A 187 2.90 7.58 9.43
N ALA A 188 2.32 8.78 9.51
CA ALA A 188 1.62 9.25 10.70
C ALA A 188 0.35 8.43 10.99
N ALA A 189 -0.43 8.11 9.96
CA ALA A 189 -1.63 7.29 10.09
C ALA A 189 -1.31 5.86 10.54
N ALA A 190 -0.23 5.26 10.04
CA ALA A 190 0.21 3.92 10.43
C ALA A 190 0.44 3.77 11.94
N LEU A 191 0.89 4.83 12.63
CA LEU A 191 1.06 4.82 14.09
C LEU A 191 -0.27 4.67 14.84
N VAL A 192 -1.37 5.08 14.23
CA VAL A 192 -2.72 4.98 14.81
C VAL A 192 -3.43 3.71 14.37
N GLN A 193 -3.23 3.31 13.11
CA GLN A 193 -3.81 2.09 12.55
C GLN A 193 -3.29 0.83 13.24
N GLY A 194 -1.97 0.80 13.54
CA GLY A 194 -1.28 -0.39 14.07
C GLY A 194 -1.04 -1.45 13.00
N GLU A 195 -0.36 -2.52 13.41
CA GLU A 195 0.08 -3.61 12.50
C GLU A 195 -0.51 -4.98 12.86
N ALA A 196 -1.18 -5.09 14.00
CA ALA A 196 -1.63 -6.38 14.53
C ALA A 196 -3.17 -6.50 14.53
N ALA A 197 -3.79 -6.50 15.67
CA ALA A 197 -5.23 -6.76 15.83
C ALA A 197 -6.01 -5.53 16.32
N GLU A 198 -5.53 -4.34 16.04
CA GLU A 198 -6.10 -3.09 16.55
C GLU A 198 -7.48 -2.78 15.93
N GLY A 199 -7.78 -3.34 14.76
CA GLY A 199 -9.08 -3.15 14.08
C GLY A 199 -9.38 -1.70 13.69
N ARG A 200 -8.34 -0.95 13.30
CA ARG A 200 -8.41 0.47 12.91
C ARG A 200 -7.85 0.66 11.48
N PRO A 201 -8.55 0.11 10.47
CA PRO A 201 -8.07 0.14 9.08
C PRO A 201 -8.05 1.53 8.46
#